data_991e7da98e3ca1d371a5e75d5d0c4ed4
#
_entry.id   991e7da98e3ca1d371a5e75d5d0c4ed4
#
_cell.length_a   1.000
_cell.length_b   1.000
_cell.length_c   1.000
_cell.angle_alpha   90.00
_cell.angle_beta   90.00
_cell.angle_gamma   90.00
#
_symmetry.space_group_name_H-M   'P 1'
#
loop_
_entity.id
_entity.type
_entity.pdbx_description
1 polymer ?
#
loop_
_entity_poly.entity_id
_entity_poly.type
_entity_poly.pdbx_seq_one_letter_code
_entity_poly.pdbx_strand_id
1 'polypeptide(L)'
;MGNIVAIVGRPNVGKSTLFNRLVQRREAIVDAVSGVTRDRHYGKTDWNGKEFSVIDTGGYVVGSDDVFEAEIDKQVELAIDEADAIIFMVDVESGVTGMDTEVAQLLRKVKKPVLLAVNKVDSNKRIDDAMEFYSLGLGEYYTVASINGSGTGELLDAIVDALPEIEEDEIDELPRFAVVGRPNAGKSSFINALIGENRYIVTDIAGTTRDSIDTKYNRFGFDFNLVDTAGIRKKSKVKEDLEFYSVMRSVRAIEHSDVCILIVDATRGFEGQDQNIFWLAEKNKKGIVILVNKWDLVEKDTHTTNQFEEKIREEIAPFTDVPIIFISALTKQRIFKAIETAVEVFENRKKRIATSKLNETMLEVIKQYSPPAYKGKFVKIKYCMQLPSPTPQFVFFANLPQYIRDPYKRYIENKLREIYNFSGVPIITHFRKK
;
A
#
# COMPACT_ATOMS: atom_id res chain seq x y z
N MET A 1 10.94 5.23 4.68
CA MET A 1 10.32 4.74 3.41
C MET A 1 10.24 3.23 3.46
N GLY A 2 9.22 2.58 2.87
CA GLY A 2 9.12 1.11 2.91
C GLY A 2 9.87 0.48 1.75
N ASN A 3 10.66 -0.56 2.00
CA ASN A 3 11.29 -1.36 0.96
C ASN A 3 10.26 -2.34 0.36
N ILE A 4 10.36 -2.65 -0.92
CA ILE A 4 9.47 -3.56 -1.65
C ILE A 4 10.26 -4.78 -2.10
N VAL A 5 9.75 -5.98 -1.78
CA VAL A 5 10.30 -7.27 -2.18
C VAL A 5 9.31 -7.97 -3.10
N ALA A 6 9.70 -8.27 -4.33
CA ALA A 6 8.85 -9.00 -5.28
C ALA A 6 9.20 -10.48 -5.33
N ILE A 7 8.22 -11.36 -5.36
CA ILE A 7 8.39 -12.80 -5.56
C ILE A 7 8.09 -13.11 -7.02
N VAL A 8 9.08 -13.55 -7.77
CA VAL A 8 8.98 -13.94 -9.18
C VAL A 8 9.32 -15.42 -9.37
N GLY A 9 8.92 -15.99 -10.48
CA GLY A 9 9.17 -17.39 -10.84
C GLY A 9 8.00 -17.97 -11.63
N ARG A 10 8.20 -19.13 -12.27
CA ARG A 10 7.19 -19.80 -13.06
C ARG A 10 5.93 -20.18 -12.25
N PRO A 11 4.81 -20.50 -12.88
CA PRO A 11 3.60 -20.99 -12.19
C PRO A 11 3.89 -22.23 -11.32
N ASN A 12 3.14 -22.37 -10.24
CA ASN A 12 3.13 -23.55 -9.35
C ASN A 12 4.41 -23.82 -8.54
N VAL A 13 5.42 -22.96 -8.57
CA VAL A 13 6.62 -23.10 -7.70
C VAL A 13 6.34 -22.79 -6.23
N GLY A 14 5.16 -22.24 -5.91
CA GLY A 14 4.73 -21.97 -4.53
C GLY A 14 4.85 -20.49 -4.10
N LYS A 15 4.90 -19.54 -5.03
CA LYS A 15 5.00 -18.09 -4.75
C LYS A 15 3.94 -17.59 -3.76
N SER A 16 2.68 -17.87 -4.03
CA SER A 16 1.57 -17.46 -3.16
C SER A 16 1.60 -18.14 -1.79
N THR A 17 2.16 -19.34 -1.71
CA THR A 17 2.35 -20.04 -0.43
C THR A 17 3.41 -19.34 0.41
N LEU A 18 4.54 -18.98 -0.20
CA LEU A 18 5.60 -18.22 0.45
C LEU A 18 5.07 -16.84 0.86
N PHE A 19 4.43 -16.12 -0.05
CA PHE A 19 3.82 -14.82 0.22
C PHE A 19 2.91 -14.87 1.47
N ASN A 20 1.95 -15.79 1.49
CA ASN A 20 1.04 -15.95 2.63
C ASN A 20 1.81 -16.26 3.92
N ARG A 21 2.85 -17.06 3.85
CA ARG A 21 3.70 -17.40 5.00
C ARG A 21 4.42 -16.18 5.56
N LEU A 22 4.98 -15.34 4.71
CA LEU A 22 5.69 -14.13 5.11
C LEU A 22 4.75 -13.09 5.73
N VAL A 23 3.58 -12.88 5.11
CA VAL A 23 2.60 -11.87 5.54
C VAL A 23 1.82 -12.31 6.78
N GLN A 24 1.41 -13.58 6.89
CA GLN A 24 0.65 -14.09 8.03
C GLN A 24 1.42 -14.03 9.36
N ARG A 25 2.73 -14.00 9.34
CA ARG A 25 3.54 -13.81 10.55
C ARG A 25 3.21 -12.51 11.27
N ARG A 26 2.96 -11.44 10.56
CA ARG A 26 2.61 -10.14 11.13
C ARG A 26 1.15 -10.10 11.60
N GLU A 27 0.23 -10.69 10.86
CA GLU A 27 -1.20 -10.74 11.23
C GLU A 27 -1.43 -11.51 12.55
N ALA A 28 -0.57 -12.49 12.86
CA ALA A 28 -0.62 -13.23 14.12
C ALA A 28 -0.12 -12.40 15.34
N ILE A 29 0.66 -11.35 15.10
CA ILE A 29 1.24 -10.48 16.14
C ILE A 29 0.42 -9.20 16.33
N VAL A 30 -0.23 -8.72 15.27
CA VAL A 30 -1.06 -7.51 15.27
C VAL A 30 -2.52 -7.93 15.07
N ASP A 31 -3.31 -7.80 16.11
CA ASP A 31 -4.74 -8.16 16.23
C ASP A 31 -5.50 -8.25 14.91
N ALA A 32 -6.09 -9.41 14.66
CA ALA A 32 -6.98 -9.69 13.55
C ALA A 32 -8.18 -8.72 13.54
N VAL A 33 -8.10 -7.64 12.80
CA VAL A 33 -9.27 -6.86 12.40
C VAL A 33 -9.95 -7.63 11.27
N SER A 34 -10.93 -8.43 11.66
CA SER A 34 -11.76 -9.21 10.76
C SER A 34 -12.61 -8.29 9.89
N GLY A 35 -12.55 -8.44 8.58
CA GLY A 35 -13.54 -7.90 7.65
C GLY A 35 -13.05 -7.20 6.40
N VAL A 36 -11.74 -7.07 6.20
CA VAL A 36 -11.18 -6.49 4.95
C VAL A 36 -10.85 -7.63 3.99
N THR A 37 -11.33 -7.54 2.76
CA THR A 37 -10.94 -8.42 1.65
C THR A 37 -9.41 -8.49 1.59
N ARG A 38 -8.86 -9.71 1.80
CA ARG A 38 -7.42 -9.97 1.68
C ARG A 38 -6.99 -9.62 0.26
N ASP A 39 -6.15 -8.61 0.14
CA ASP A 39 -5.37 -8.48 -1.07
C ASP A 39 -4.45 -9.71 -1.14
N ARG A 40 -4.70 -10.58 -2.12
CA ARG A 40 -4.02 -11.88 -2.24
C ARG A 40 -2.57 -11.73 -2.70
N HIS A 41 -2.12 -10.51 -3.04
CA HIS A 41 -0.88 -10.30 -3.76
C HIS A 41 0.02 -9.24 -3.16
N TYR A 42 -0.45 -8.48 -2.16
CA TYR A 42 0.31 -7.46 -1.45
C TYR A 42 0.17 -7.62 0.06
N GLY A 43 1.29 -7.57 0.78
CA GLY A 43 1.30 -7.62 2.24
C GLY A 43 2.55 -7.01 2.83
N LYS A 44 2.46 -6.57 4.09
CA LYS A 44 3.60 -6.09 4.87
C LYS A 44 4.08 -7.16 5.83
N THR A 45 5.37 -7.24 6.00
CA THR A 45 6.03 -8.07 7.00
C THR A 45 7.15 -7.30 7.68
N ASP A 46 7.61 -7.80 8.81
CA ASP A 46 8.78 -7.29 9.51
C ASP A 46 9.70 -8.43 9.92
N TRP A 47 10.99 -8.19 9.87
CA TRP A 47 12.01 -9.12 10.31
C TRP A 47 13.22 -8.37 10.85
N ASN A 48 13.73 -8.79 12.02
CA ASN A 48 14.85 -8.13 12.71
C ASN A 48 14.70 -6.60 12.84
N GLY A 49 13.45 -6.13 13.03
CA GLY A 49 13.15 -4.70 13.21
C GLY A 49 13.07 -3.90 11.90
N LYS A 50 13.34 -4.50 10.73
CA LYS A 50 13.11 -3.87 9.42
C LYS A 50 11.74 -4.28 8.86
N GLU A 51 10.91 -3.28 8.57
CA GLU A 51 9.62 -3.48 7.89
C GLU A 51 9.78 -3.38 6.38
N PHE A 52 9.17 -4.29 5.62
CA PHE A 52 9.13 -4.25 4.17
C PHE A 52 7.83 -4.81 3.62
N SER A 53 7.50 -4.45 2.38
CA SER A 53 6.34 -4.93 1.65
C SER A 53 6.72 -6.10 0.76
N VAL A 54 5.85 -7.11 0.69
CA VAL A 54 6.02 -8.27 -0.17
C VAL A 54 4.93 -8.27 -1.22
N ILE A 55 5.29 -8.57 -2.48
CA ILE A 55 4.37 -8.66 -3.60
C ILE A 55 4.51 -10.02 -4.28
N ASP A 56 3.38 -10.73 -4.42
CA ASP A 56 3.29 -11.95 -5.22
C ASP A 56 2.91 -11.61 -6.67
N THR A 57 3.85 -11.77 -7.59
CA THR A 57 3.59 -11.48 -9.01
C THR A 57 2.73 -12.54 -9.71
N GLY A 58 2.64 -13.75 -9.16
CA GLY A 58 2.00 -14.90 -9.81
C GLY A 58 0.47 -14.92 -9.80
N GLY A 59 -0.16 -14.08 -9.01
CA GLY A 59 -1.60 -14.09 -8.84
C GLY A 59 -2.40 -13.26 -9.84
N TYR A 60 -1.74 -12.59 -10.75
CA TYR A 60 -2.34 -11.70 -11.74
C TYR A 60 -2.45 -12.32 -13.15
N VAL A 61 -2.14 -13.62 -13.29
CA VAL A 61 -2.19 -14.32 -14.58
C VAL A 61 -3.55 -15.02 -14.75
N VAL A 62 -4.31 -14.57 -15.74
CA VAL A 62 -5.53 -15.25 -16.22
C VAL A 62 -5.35 -15.47 -17.71
N GLY A 63 -4.91 -16.67 -18.13
CA GLY A 63 -4.72 -16.99 -19.56
C GLY A 63 -4.38 -18.46 -19.82
N SER A 64 -4.45 -18.90 -21.08
CA SER A 64 -4.12 -20.24 -21.58
C SER A 64 -2.61 -20.45 -21.79
N ASP A 65 -2.15 -21.69 -21.83
CA ASP A 65 -0.74 -22.11 -21.78
C ASP A 65 0.23 -21.42 -22.78
N ASP A 66 -0.20 -20.98 -23.95
CA ASP A 66 0.64 -20.32 -24.95
C ASP A 66 0.93 -18.83 -24.66
N VAL A 67 0.27 -18.23 -23.65
CA VAL A 67 0.44 -16.80 -23.26
C VAL A 67 1.42 -16.65 -22.10
N PHE A 68 1.78 -17.77 -21.42
CA PHE A 68 2.53 -17.74 -20.17
C PHE A 68 3.95 -17.20 -20.26
N GLU A 69 4.72 -17.50 -21.31
CA GLU A 69 6.13 -17.06 -21.41
C GLU A 69 6.25 -15.53 -21.48
N ALA A 70 5.53 -14.93 -22.41
CA ALA A 70 5.55 -13.47 -22.58
C ALA A 70 5.01 -12.71 -21.35
N GLU A 71 4.20 -13.36 -20.54
CA GLU A 71 3.60 -12.77 -19.35
C GLU A 71 4.51 -12.92 -18.11
N ILE A 72 5.28 -14.02 -18.03
CA ILE A 72 6.33 -14.20 -17.02
C ILE A 72 7.44 -13.17 -17.22
N ASP A 73 7.92 -12.98 -18.44
CA ASP A 73 8.95 -11.99 -18.75
C ASP A 73 8.53 -10.59 -18.33
N LYS A 74 7.29 -10.21 -18.65
CA LYS A 74 6.71 -8.93 -18.24
C LYS A 74 6.61 -8.78 -16.71
N GLN A 75 6.27 -9.85 -15.98
CA GLN A 75 6.21 -9.84 -14.52
C GLN A 75 7.60 -9.68 -13.91
N VAL A 76 8.60 -10.33 -14.50
CA VAL A 76 10.00 -10.23 -14.08
C VAL A 76 10.53 -8.83 -14.37
N GLU A 77 10.30 -8.28 -15.58
CA GLU A 77 10.69 -6.91 -15.92
C GLU A 77 10.08 -5.89 -14.96
N LEU A 78 8.81 -6.07 -14.61
CA LEU A 78 8.12 -5.21 -13.68
C LEU A 78 8.67 -5.29 -12.26
N ALA A 79 8.95 -6.52 -11.80
CA ALA A 79 9.59 -6.72 -10.51
C ALA A 79 11.00 -6.09 -10.48
N ILE A 80 11.72 -6.17 -11.59
CA ILE A 80 13.02 -5.51 -11.78
C ILE A 80 12.87 -3.99 -11.66
N ASP A 81 11.85 -3.40 -12.26
CA ASP A 81 11.65 -1.95 -12.25
C ASP A 81 11.22 -1.44 -10.85
N GLU A 82 10.28 -2.11 -10.20
CA GLU A 82 9.57 -1.56 -9.05
C GLU A 82 10.02 -2.11 -7.67
N ALA A 83 10.65 -3.29 -7.59
CA ALA A 83 11.11 -3.84 -6.32
C ALA A 83 12.52 -3.34 -5.91
N ASP A 84 12.80 -3.32 -4.61
CA ASP A 84 14.12 -3.04 -4.05
C ASP A 84 14.97 -4.30 -3.92
N ALA A 85 14.33 -5.48 -3.77
CA ALA A 85 14.94 -6.80 -3.85
C ALA A 85 13.96 -7.78 -4.51
N ILE A 86 14.49 -8.83 -5.13
CA ILE A 86 13.72 -9.83 -5.87
C ILE A 86 13.99 -11.19 -5.27
N ILE A 87 12.94 -11.94 -4.93
CA ILE A 87 13.01 -13.38 -4.62
C ILE A 87 12.68 -14.12 -5.90
N PHE A 88 13.66 -14.78 -6.48
CA PHE A 88 13.44 -15.70 -7.59
C PHE A 88 13.18 -17.11 -7.05
N MET A 89 11.96 -17.59 -7.23
CA MET A 89 11.48 -18.83 -6.65
C MET A 89 11.45 -19.96 -7.69
N VAL A 90 12.11 -21.05 -7.38
CA VAL A 90 12.18 -22.28 -8.20
C VAL A 90 11.73 -23.49 -7.38
N ASP A 91 11.53 -24.62 -8.03
CA ASP A 91 10.95 -25.83 -7.43
C ASP A 91 11.90 -27.00 -7.56
N VAL A 92 12.38 -27.53 -6.43
CA VAL A 92 13.32 -28.68 -6.40
C VAL A 92 12.75 -29.95 -7.02
N GLU A 93 11.41 -30.15 -6.96
CA GLU A 93 10.80 -31.36 -7.51
C GLU A 93 10.86 -31.44 -9.04
N SER A 94 10.86 -30.30 -9.70
CA SER A 94 10.91 -30.23 -11.17
C SER A 94 12.32 -30.06 -11.71
N GLY A 95 13.31 -29.79 -10.85
CA GLY A 95 14.65 -29.41 -11.26
C GLY A 95 14.71 -28.10 -12.02
N VAL A 96 15.86 -27.78 -12.63
CA VAL A 96 16.04 -26.59 -13.46
C VAL A 96 15.33 -26.76 -14.79
N THR A 97 14.39 -25.85 -15.08
CA THR A 97 13.63 -25.85 -16.36
C THR A 97 14.17 -24.78 -17.31
N GLY A 98 13.75 -24.84 -18.60
CA GLY A 98 14.06 -23.83 -19.60
C GLY A 98 13.59 -22.43 -19.16
N MET A 99 12.36 -22.34 -18.66
CA MET A 99 11.78 -21.08 -18.13
C MET A 99 12.61 -20.51 -16.95
N ASP A 100 13.09 -21.36 -16.04
CA ASP A 100 13.92 -20.90 -14.93
C ASP A 100 15.24 -20.33 -15.45
N THR A 101 15.80 -20.92 -16.52
CA THR A 101 17.02 -20.46 -17.18
C THR A 101 16.82 -19.10 -17.87
N GLU A 102 15.70 -18.89 -18.54
CA GLU A 102 15.35 -17.62 -19.20
C GLU A 102 15.15 -16.49 -18.18
N VAL A 103 14.39 -16.72 -17.14
CA VAL A 103 14.21 -15.77 -16.03
C VAL A 103 15.54 -15.46 -15.36
N ALA A 104 16.38 -16.45 -15.11
CA ALA A 104 17.70 -16.24 -14.54
C ALA A 104 18.60 -15.38 -15.44
N GLN A 105 18.48 -15.52 -16.78
CA GLN A 105 19.23 -14.67 -17.73
C GLN A 105 18.83 -13.20 -17.65
N LEU A 106 17.55 -12.90 -17.44
CA LEU A 106 17.06 -11.55 -17.22
C LEU A 106 17.58 -11.00 -15.87
N LEU A 107 17.43 -11.79 -14.81
CA LEU A 107 17.79 -11.39 -13.45
C LEU A 107 19.30 -11.17 -13.27
N ARG A 108 20.17 -11.91 -13.99
CA ARG A 108 21.63 -11.69 -13.96
C ARG A 108 22.08 -10.32 -14.48
N LYS A 109 21.26 -9.66 -15.28
CA LYS A 109 21.57 -8.32 -15.84
C LYS A 109 21.19 -7.19 -14.90
N VAL A 110 20.50 -7.50 -13.81
CA VAL A 110 19.95 -6.52 -12.88
C VAL A 110 20.96 -6.15 -11.81
N LYS A 111 21.01 -4.87 -11.42
CA LYS A 111 21.87 -4.38 -10.34
C LYS A 111 21.25 -4.54 -8.95
N LYS A 112 19.94 -4.84 -8.88
CA LYS A 112 19.23 -5.02 -7.61
C LYS A 112 19.54 -6.40 -7.01
N PRO A 113 19.45 -6.58 -5.68
CA PRO A 113 19.61 -7.87 -5.04
C PRO A 113 18.61 -8.89 -5.56
N VAL A 114 19.10 -10.06 -5.98
CA VAL A 114 18.29 -11.22 -6.38
C VAL A 114 18.62 -12.38 -5.46
N LEU A 115 17.62 -12.90 -4.76
CA LEU A 115 17.72 -14.00 -3.82
C LEU A 115 17.07 -15.24 -4.44
N LEU A 116 17.87 -16.26 -4.74
CA LEU A 116 17.37 -17.51 -5.33
C LEU A 116 16.78 -18.38 -4.22
N ALA A 117 15.48 -18.63 -4.23
CA ALA A 117 14.76 -19.46 -3.27
C ALA A 117 14.37 -20.80 -3.93
N VAL A 118 14.98 -21.89 -3.51
CA VAL A 118 14.64 -23.26 -3.94
C VAL A 118 13.56 -23.81 -3.01
N ASN A 119 12.33 -23.90 -3.50
CA ASN A 119 11.18 -24.31 -2.70
C ASN A 119 10.93 -25.81 -2.75
N LYS A 120 10.07 -26.27 -1.84
CA LYS A 120 9.66 -27.66 -1.61
C LYS A 120 10.78 -28.55 -1.08
N VAL A 121 11.80 -27.98 -0.47
CA VAL A 121 12.89 -28.70 0.20
C VAL A 121 12.42 -29.06 1.61
N ASP A 122 11.66 -30.14 1.72
CA ASP A 122 11.04 -30.62 2.98
C ASP A 122 11.79 -31.78 3.64
N SER A 123 12.87 -32.26 3.02
CA SER A 123 13.67 -33.38 3.50
C SER A 123 15.16 -33.20 3.16
N ASN A 124 16.03 -33.84 3.96
CA ASN A 124 17.48 -33.79 3.75
C ASN A 124 17.90 -34.26 2.36
N LYS A 125 17.21 -35.25 1.78
CA LYS A 125 17.49 -35.74 0.44
C LYS A 125 17.34 -34.65 -0.63
N ARG A 126 16.33 -33.79 -0.47
CA ARG A 126 16.07 -32.67 -1.41
C ARG A 126 17.06 -31.52 -1.28
N ILE A 127 17.80 -31.45 -0.19
CA ILE A 127 18.89 -30.45 -0.02
C ILE A 127 19.99 -30.75 -1.05
N ASP A 128 20.32 -32.00 -1.26
CA ASP A 128 21.35 -32.40 -2.25
C ASP A 128 20.86 -32.09 -3.68
N ASP A 129 19.58 -32.34 -3.97
CA ASP A 129 18.97 -32.05 -5.28
C ASP A 129 18.96 -30.51 -5.56
N ALA A 130 18.90 -29.68 -4.53
CA ALA A 130 18.93 -28.22 -4.69
C ALA A 130 20.26 -27.67 -5.24
N MET A 131 21.34 -28.45 -5.19
CA MET A 131 22.67 -28.03 -5.70
C MET A 131 22.66 -27.75 -7.21
N GLU A 132 21.77 -28.38 -7.99
CA GLU A 132 21.70 -28.13 -9.43
C GLU A 132 21.35 -26.66 -9.78
N PHE A 133 20.66 -25.96 -8.88
CA PHE A 133 20.24 -24.58 -9.08
C PHE A 133 21.41 -23.56 -9.05
N TYR A 134 22.61 -23.95 -8.61
CA TYR A 134 23.80 -23.14 -8.83
C TYR A 134 24.07 -22.88 -10.31
N SER A 135 23.61 -23.78 -11.19
CA SER A 135 23.73 -23.63 -12.65
C SER A 135 23.03 -22.38 -13.20
N LEU A 136 22.06 -21.83 -12.46
CA LEU A 136 21.36 -20.59 -12.83
C LEU A 136 22.26 -19.33 -12.71
N GLY A 137 23.43 -19.42 -12.04
CA GLY A 137 24.43 -18.35 -11.99
C GLY A 137 23.97 -17.08 -11.27
N LEU A 138 23.11 -17.22 -10.24
CA LEU A 138 22.61 -16.12 -9.41
C LEU A 138 23.28 -16.04 -8.03
N GLY A 139 24.35 -16.80 -7.82
CA GLY A 139 25.07 -16.87 -6.55
C GLY A 139 24.48 -17.90 -5.59
N GLU A 140 24.44 -17.57 -4.31
CA GLU A 140 23.89 -18.45 -3.28
C GLU A 140 22.39 -18.66 -3.44
N TYR A 141 21.90 -19.84 -3.02
CA TYR A 141 20.50 -20.13 -2.97
C TYR A 141 20.04 -20.48 -1.54
N TYR A 142 18.76 -20.23 -1.27
CA TYR A 142 18.14 -20.51 0.01
C TYR A 142 17.12 -21.63 -0.14
N THR A 143 17.32 -22.75 0.59
CA THR A 143 16.37 -23.87 0.57
C THR A 143 15.20 -23.55 1.48
N VAL A 144 13.98 -23.59 0.94
CA VAL A 144 12.77 -23.30 1.69
C VAL A 144 11.71 -24.37 1.49
N ALA A 145 10.88 -24.57 2.49
CA ALA A 145 9.63 -25.32 2.36
C ALA A 145 8.47 -24.42 2.79
N SER A 146 7.90 -23.71 1.83
CA SER A 146 6.87 -22.68 2.08
C SER A 146 5.66 -23.19 2.84
N ILE A 147 5.32 -24.48 2.71
CA ILE A 147 4.17 -25.10 3.39
C ILE A 147 4.41 -25.19 4.91
N ASN A 148 5.56 -25.65 5.36
CA ASN A 148 5.87 -25.83 6.78
C ASN A 148 6.70 -24.70 7.38
N GLY A 149 7.31 -23.83 6.55
CA GLY A 149 8.11 -22.68 6.95
C GLY A 149 9.59 -22.97 7.22
N SER A 150 10.08 -24.18 6.91
CA SER A 150 11.50 -24.51 7.02
C SER A 150 12.34 -23.62 6.07
N GLY A 151 13.51 -23.14 6.50
CA GLY A 151 14.42 -22.30 5.73
C GLY A 151 13.95 -20.85 5.52
N THR A 152 12.70 -20.50 5.89
CA THR A 152 12.21 -19.13 5.68
C THR A 152 12.90 -18.08 6.55
N GLY A 153 13.50 -18.49 7.69
CA GLY A 153 14.26 -17.58 8.55
C GLY A 153 15.54 -17.10 7.87
N GLU A 154 16.32 -18.02 7.32
CA GLU A 154 17.55 -17.71 6.59
C GLU A 154 17.29 -16.85 5.35
N LEU A 155 16.21 -17.13 4.60
CA LEU A 155 15.79 -16.29 3.50
C LEU A 155 15.41 -14.87 3.96
N LEU A 156 14.71 -14.74 5.10
CA LEU A 156 14.33 -13.44 5.67
C LEU A 156 15.54 -12.65 6.16
N ASP A 157 16.53 -13.31 6.77
CA ASP A 157 17.80 -12.68 7.16
C ASP A 157 18.51 -12.12 5.92
N ALA A 158 18.64 -12.92 4.86
CA ALA A 158 19.24 -12.51 3.61
C ALA A 158 18.48 -11.36 2.93
N ILE A 159 17.14 -11.35 2.98
CA ILE A 159 16.34 -10.23 2.47
C ILE A 159 16.69 -8.96 3.23
N VAL A 160 16.68 -8.99 4.56
CA VAL A 160 16.94 -7.83 5.41
C VAL A 160 18.33 -7.27 5.21
N ASP A 161 19.33 -8.14 5.03
CA ASP A 161 20.73 -7.75 4.76
C ASP A 161 20.90 -7.15 3.35
N ALA A 162 20.12 -7.65 2.39
CA ALA A 162 20.16 -7.18 1.01
C ALA A 162 19.35 -5.87 0.79
N LEU A 163 18.37 -5.61 1.65
CA LEU A 163 17.56 -4.40 1.55
C LEU A 163 18.41 -3.18 1.93
N PRO A 164 18.32 -2.12 1.13
CA PRO A 164 19.04 -0.90 1.42
C PRO A 164 18.63 -0.31 2.78
N GLU A 165 19.60 0.29 3.45
CA GLU A 165 19.28 1.10 4.63
C GLU A 165 18.39 2.25 4.21
N ILE A 166 17.33 2.44 4.97
CA ILE A 166 16.47 3.61 4.83
C ILE A 166 17.27 4.74 5.47
N GLU A 167 17.99 5.52 4.65
CA GLU A 167 18.46 6.81 5.12
C GLU A 167 17.23 7.57 5.60
N GLU A 168 17.22 8.03 6.85
CA GLU A 168 16.28 9.04 7.28
C GLU A 168 16.62 10.27 6.43
N ASP A 169 15.96 10.39 5.26
CA ASP A 169 16.00 11.62 4.49
C ASP A 169 15.77 12.76 5.47
N GLU A 170 16.60 13.82 5.39
CA GLU A 170 16.29 15.11 6.01
C GLU A 170 14.81 15.32 5.76
N ILE A 171 14.02 15.37 6.85
CA ILE A 171 12.57 15.39 6.80
C ILE A 171 12.17 16.57 5.94
N ASP A 172 11.99 16.34 4.64
CA ASP A 172 11.36 17.34 3.78
C ASP A 172 9.96 17.54 4.36
N GLU A 173 9.76 18.65 5.04
CA GLU A 173 8.50 18.97 5.74
C GLU A 173 7.34 19.12 4.77
N LEU A 174 7.62 19.11 3.46
CA LEU A 174 6.62 19.25 2.41
C LEU A 174 5.75 18.00 2.29
N PRO A 175 4.43 18.17 2.10
CA PRO A 175 3.52 17.06 1.85
C PRO A 175 3.93 16.28 0.61
N ARG A 176 3.86 14.94 0.68
CA ARG A 176 4.06 14.04 -0.47
C ARG A 176 2.72 13.48 -0.92
N PHE A 177 2.30 13.80 -2.14
CA PHE A 177 1.03 13.35 -2.71
C PHE A 177 1.25 12.33 -3.82
N ALA A 178 0.57 11.17 -3.71
CA ALA A 178 0.49 10.18 -4.78
C ALA A 178 -0.83 10.33 -5.54
N VAL A 179 -0.77 10.38 -6.87
CA VAL A 179 -1.95 10.35 -7.73
C VAL A 179 -2.14 8.94 -8.26
N VAL A 180 -3.14 8.24 -7.75
CA VAL A 180 -3.42 6.83 -8.02
C VAL A 180 -4.81 6.62 -8.61
N GLY A 181 -5.08 5.46 -9.16
CA GLY A 181 -6.36 5.11 -9.76
C GLY A 181 -6.18 4.22 -10.99
N ARG A 182 -7.29 3.71 -11.52
CA ARG A 182 -7.29 2.81 -12.69
C ARG A 182 -6.64 3.44 -13.93
N PRO A 183 -6.23 2.61 -14.91
CA PRO A 183 -5.90 3.10 -16.27
C PRO A 183 -7.05 3.96 -16.81
N ASN A 184 -6.69 5.03 -17.52
CA ASN A 184 -7.65 5.94 -18.16
C ASN A 184 -8.63 6.71 -17.25
N ALA A 185 -8.48 6.66 -15.92
CA ALA A 185 -9.26 7.48 -14.99
C ALA A 185 -8.94 8.99 -15.09
N GLY A 186 -7.84 9.36 -15.79
CA GLY A 186 -7.46 10.74 -16.03
C GLY A 186 -6.35 11.27 -15.13
N LYS A 187 -5.52 10.38 -14.55
CA LYS A 187 -4.36 10.77 -13.71
C LYS A 187 -3.42 11.75 -14.42
N SER A 188 -2.98 11.40 -15.62
CA SER A 188 -2.10 12.27 -16.43
C SER A 188 -2.76 13.60 -16.77
N SER A 189 -4.07 13.60 -17.07
CA SER A 189 -4.82 14.82 -17.34
C SER A 189 -4.92 15.72 -16.12
N PHE A 190 -5.12 15.14 -14.93
CA PHE A 190 -5.14 15.88 -13.67
C PHE A 190 -3.78 16.52 -13.37
N ILE A 191 -2.70 15.76 -13.49
CA ILE A 191 -1.33 16.27 -13.28
C ILE A 191 -1.00 17.36 -14.31
N ASN A 192 -1.36 17.17 -15.58
CA ASN A 192 -1.14 18.18 -16.61
C ASN A 192 -1.98 19.44 -16.37
N ALA A 193 -3.23 19.30 -15.91
CA ALA A 193 -4.07 20.44 -15.55
C ALA A 193 -3.49 21.23 -14.37
N LEU A 194 -2.82 20.55 -13.42
CA LEU A 194 -2.19 21.14 -12.26
C LEU A 194 -0.88 21.86 -12.62
N ILE A 195 0.01 21.20 -13.37
CA ILE A 195 1.33 21.73 -13.73
C ILE A 195 1.22 22.84 -14.78
N GLY A 196 0.22 22.79 -15.67
CA GLY A 196 0.02 23.74 -16.78
C GLY A 196 1.00 23.48 -17.95
N GLU A 197 0.84 24.26 -19.04
CA GLU A 197 1.64 24.11 -20.26
C GLU A 197 3.07 24.69 -20.14
N ASN A 198 3.36 25.49 -19.13
CA ASN A 198 4.68 26.10 -18.94
C ASN A 198 5.60 25.20 -18.08
N ARG A 199 6.47 24.47 -18.76
CA ARG A 199 7.47 23.51 -18.26
C ARG A 199 8.57 24.09 -17.35
N TYR A 200 8.54 25.35 -16.97
CA TYR A 200 9.73 26.07 -16.47
C TYR A 200 9.96 26.07 -14.94
N ILE A 201 9.08 25.45 -14.13
CA ILE A 201 9.32 25.37 -12.68
C ILE A 201 8.96 23.96 -12.17
N VAL A 202 9.59 22.97 -12.72
CA VAL A 202 9.64 21.62 -12.18
C VAL A 202 11.11 21.26 -12.07
N THR A 203 11.69 21.51 -10.92
CA THR A 203 13.01 20.98 -10.61
C THR A 203 12.81 19.48 -10.35
N ASP A 204 13.28 18.65 -11.28
CA ASP A 204 13.54 17.26 -10.99
C ASP A 204 14.57 17.26 -9.84
N ILE A 205 14.19 16.80 -8.67
CA ILE A 205 15.13 16.64 -7.55
C ILE A 205 16.00 15.46 -7.91
N ALA A 206 17.08 15.74 -8.64
CA ALA A 206 18.15 14.81 -8.87
C ALA A 206 19.00 14.76 -7.61
N GLY A 207 18.84 13.72 -6.78
CA GLY A 207 19.66 13.63 -5.56
C GLY A 207 19.40 12.35 -4.75
N THR A 208 18.30 11.67 -4.93
CA THR A 208 18.10 10.35 -4.33
C THR A 208 18.38 9.28 -5.38
N THR A 209 19.36 8.45 -5.13
CA THR A 209 19.92 7.42 -6.00
C THR A 209 18.96 6.26 -6.29
N ARG A 210 17.66 6.54 -6.52
CA ARG A 210 16.66 5.55 -6.93
C ARG A 210 15.54 6.21 -7.74
N ASP A 211 15.51 5.95 -8.98
CA ASP A 211 14.57 6.07 -10.11
C ASP A 211 13.14 6.65 -9.92
N SER A 212 12.76 7.20 -8.77
CA SER A 212 11.51 7.93 -8.57
C SER A 212 11.75 9.43 -8.71
N ILE A 213 11.34 9.99 -9.83
CA ILE A 213 11.39 11.44 -10.04
C ILE A 213 10.16 12.05 -9.37
N ASP A 214 10.34 12.48 -8.13
CA ASP A 214 9.36 13.32 -7.45
C ASP A 214 9.35 14.71 -8.09
N THR A 215 8.17 15.26 -8.28
CA THR A 215 8.00 16.58 -8.88
C THR A 215 7.57 17.57 -7.81
N LYS A 216 8.43 18.51 -7.48
CA LYS A 216 8.07 19.61 -6.58
C LYS A 216 7.09 20.58 -7.26
N TYR A 217 6.00 20.86 -6.58
CA TYR A 217 5.00 21.83 -6.98
C TYR A 217 5.02 23.02 -6.01
N ASN A 218 5.27 24.22 -6.53
CA ASN A 218 5.24 25.45 -5.76
C ASN A 218 4.52 26.54 -6.55
N ARG A 219 3.19 26.60 -6.44
CA ARG A 219 2.36 27.60 -7.12
C ARG A 219 1.06 27.85 -6.36
N PHE A 220 0.48 29.03 -6.59
CA PHE A 220 -0.83 29.40 -6.04
C PHE A 220 -0.95 29.26 -4.53
N GLY A 221 0.18 29.41 -3.80
CA GLY A 221 0.21 29.26 -2.36
C GLY A 221 0.29 27.81 -1.85
N PHE A 222 0.44 26.83 -2.75
CA PHE A 222 0.66 25.43 -2.40
C PHE A 222 2.12 25.04 -2.63
N ASP A 223 2.72 24.33 -1.68
CA ASP A 223 4.07 23.76 -1.77
C ASP A 223 4.01 22.27 -1.34
N PHE A 224 4.30 21.35 -2.26
CA PHE A 224 4.24 19.90 -2.03
C PHE A 224 5.02 19.13 -3.10
N ASN A 225 5.29 17.86 -2.84
CA ASN A 225 5.91 16.93 -3.76
C ASN A 225 4.87 15.95 -4.34
N LEU A 226 4.86 15.81 -5.66
CA LEU A 226 4.12 14.75 -6.35
C LEU A 226 5.02 13.54 -6.53
N VAL A 227 4.64 12.41 -5.94
CA VAL A 227 5.40 11.15 -5.99
C VAL A 227 5.17 10.43 -7.32
N ASP A 228 6.24 9.82 -7.87
CA ASP A 228 6.22 8.96 -9.08
C ASP A 228 5.58 9.60 -10.33
N THR A 229 5.91 10.84 -10.60
CA THR A 229 5.41 11.52 -11.82
C THR A 229 6.06 11.03 -13.10
N ALA A 230 7.26 10.45 -13.06
CA ALA A 230 7.97 9.90 -14.22
C ALA A 230 7.19 8.76 -14.88
N GLY A 231 6.61 7.88 -14.09
CA GLY A 231 5.75 6.81 -14.56
C GLY A 231 4.50 7.31 -15.31
N ILE A 232 3.98 8.44 -14.89
CA ILE A 232 2.81 9.07 -15.52
C ILE A 232 3.19 9.80 -16.82
N ARG A 233 4.40 10.40 -16.89
CA ARG A 233 4.90 11.15 -18.05
C ARG A 233 5.40 10.25 -19.19
N LYS A 234 6.09 9.13 -18.90
CA LYS A 234 6.62 8.20 -19.91
C LYS A 234 5.51 7.45 -20.67
N LYS A 235 4.31 7.32 -20.12
CA LYS A 235 3.19 6.58 -20.68
C LYS A 235 2.54 7.19 -21.95
N SER A 236 2.91 8.39 -22.37
CA SER A 236 2.39 8.93 -23.64
C SER A 236 2.89 8.17 -24.88
N LYS A 237 3.82 7.21 -24.76
CA LYS A 237 4.45 6.49 -25.87
C LYS A 237 4.33 4.96 -25.86
N VAL A 238 3.82 4.32 -24.78
CA VAL A 238 3.69 2.86 -24.72
C VAL A 238 2.22 2.49 -24.56
N LYS A 239 1.72 1.65 -25.46
CA LYS A 239 0.35 1.12 -25.45
C LYS A 239 0.07 0.38 -24.13
N GLU A 240 -0.98 0.81 -23.46
CA GLU A 240 -1.54 0.29 -22.24
C GLU A 240 -2.09 -1.11 -22.43
N ASP A 241 -1.55 -2.13 -21.72
CA ASP A 241 -2.27 -3.40 -21.58
C ASP A 241 -1.87 -4.24 -20.37
N LEU A 242 -1.42 -3.64 -19.26
CA LEU A 242 -1.12 -4.42 -18.08
C LEU A 242 -1.74 -3.79 -16.82
N GLU A 243 -2.90 -4.36 -16.40
CA GLU A 243 -3.54 -4.02 -15.10
C GLU A 243 -2.55 -4.13 -13.94
N PHE A 244 -1.71 -5.16 -13.95
CA PHE A 244 -0.69 -5.40 -12.96
C PHE A 244 0.36 -4.27 -12.87
N TYR A 245 0.79 -3.72 -14.01
CA TYR A 245 1.72 -2.58 -14.05
C TYR A 245 1.18 -1.35 -13.30
N SER A 246 -0.12 -1.14 -13.40
CA SER A 246 -0.80 -0.05 -12.70
C SER A 246 -0.85 -0.28 -11.19
N VAL A 247 -1.00 -1.52 -10.74
CA VAL A 247 -1.08 -1.87 -9.31
C VAL A 247 0.27 -1.72 -8.63
N MET A 248 1.36 -2.29 -9.19
CA MET A 248 2.70 -2.20 -8.61
C MET A 248 3.17 -0.76 -8.42
N ARG A 249 2.95 0.09 -9.44
CA ARG A 249 3.25 1.52 -9.34
C ARG A 249 2.39 2.22 -8.30
N SER A 250 1.11 1.86 -8.23
CA SER A 250 0.23 2.41 -7.21
C SER A 250 0.72 2.04 -5.81
N VAL A 251 1.20 0.80 -5.60
CA VAL A 251 1.80 0.35 -4.34
C VAL A 251 2.98 1.24 -3.98
N ARG A 252 3.94 1.40 -4.89
CA ARG A 252 5.15 2.20 -4.65
C ARG A 252 4.80 3.66 -4.38
N ALA A 253 3.97 4.28 -5.21
CA ALA A 253 3.54 5.65 -5.03
C ALA A 253 2.81 5.85 -3.68
N ILE A 254 1.93 4.90 -3.30
CA ILE A 254 1.22 4.93 -2.02
C ILE A 254 2.22 4.84 -0.87
N GLU A 255 3.18 3.92 -0.90
CA GLU A 255 4.13 3.76 0.20
C GLU A 255 5.01 4.99 0.43
N HIS A 256 5.37 5.69 -0.63
CA HIS A 256 6.23 6.87 -0.58
C HIS A 256 5.47 8.18 -0.37
N SER A 257 4.14 8.16 -0.25
CA SER A 257 3.30 9.34 -0.05
C SER A 257 2.83 9.53 1.38
N ASP A 258 2.31 10.71 1.68
CA ASP A 258 1.57 11.04 2.89
C ASP A 258 0.06 10.96 2.65
N VAL A 259 -0.37 11.42 1.47
CA VAL A 259 -1.77 11.45 1.05
C VAL A 259 -1.89 10.85 -0.35
N CYS A 260 -2.86 9.95 -0.50
CA CYS A 260 -3.24 9.35 -1.77
C CYS A 260 -4.44 10.09 -2.36
N ILE A 261 -4.26 10.62 -3.56
CA ILE A 261 -5.31 11.22 -4.36
C ILE A 261 -5.81 10.14 -5.32
N LEU A 262 -6.91 9.47 -4.97
CA LEU A 262 -7.53 8.41 -5.77
C LEU A 262 -8.45 9.02 -6.83
N ILE A 263 -8.10 8.86 -8.11
CA ILE A 263 -8.90 9.34 -9.24
C ILE A 263 -9.79 8.22 -9.76
N VAL A 264 -11.10 8.48 -9.75
CA VAL A 264 -12.17 7.60 -10.21
C VAL A 264 -12.80 8.19 -11.47
N ASP A 265 -13.10 7.35 -12.45
CA ASP A 265 -13.79 7.74 -13.68
C ASP A 265 -15.31 7.78 -13.46
N ALA A 266 -15.91 8.97 -13.47
CA ALA A 266 -17.35 9.15 -13.26
C ALA A 266 -18.21 8.39 -14.26
N THR A 267 -17.73 8.18 -15.50
CA THR A 267 -18.50 7.49 -16.56
C THR A 267 -18.60 5.98 -16.32
N ARG A 268 -17.70 5.42 -15.50
CA ARG A 268 -17.67 3.99 -15.15
C ARG A 268 -18.13 3.72 -13.71
N GLY A 269 -18.09 4.73 -12.86
CA GLY A 269 -18.36 4.60 -11.44
C GLY A 269 -17.19 4.03 -10.63
N PHE A 270 -17.45 3.74 -9.36
CA PHE A 270 -16.48 3.15 -8.44
C PHE A 270 -16.50 1.63 -8.61
N GLU A 271 -15.42 1.06 -9.09
CA GLU A 271 -15.29 -0.38 -9.40
C GLU A 271 -14.32 -1.09 -8.43
N GLY A 272 -14.29 -2.42 -8.45
CA GLY A 272 -13.47 -3.24 -7.56
C GLY A 272 -11.97 -2.89 -7.55
N GLN A 273 -11.42 -2.43 -8.70
CA GLN A 273 -10.02 -2.01 -8.77
C GLN A 273 -9.78 -0.67 -8.04
N ASP A 274 -10.74 0.26 -8.06
CA ASP A 274 -10.68 1.51 -7.26
C ASP A 274 -10.76 1.19 -5.77
N GLN A 275 -11.62 0.22 -5.42
CA GLN A 275 -11.77 -0.29 -4.05
C GLN A 275 -10.45 -0.92 -3.55
N ASN A 276 -9.78 -1.73 -4.37
CA ASN A 276 -8.49 -2.32 -4.02
C ASN A 276 -7.42 -1.25 -3.75
N ILE A 277 -7.33 -0.22 -4.59
CA ILE A 277 -6.39 0.90 -4.40
C ILE A 277 -6.73 1.68 -3.11
N PHE A 278 -8.01 1.90 -2.84
CA PHE A 278 -8.48 2.56 -1.62
C PHE A 278 -8.04 1.81 -0.36
N TRP A 279 -8.30 0.50 -0.31
CA TRP A 279 -7.93 -0.33 0.83
C TRP A 279 -6.42 -0.50 0.97
N LEU A 280 -5.67 -0.47 -0.14
CA LEU A 280 -4.23 -0.45 -0.13
C LEU A 280 -3.70 0.83 0.55
N ALA A 281 -4.27 2.00 0.24
CA ALA A 281 -3.90 3.26 0.86
C ALA A 281 -4.27 3.28 2.35
N GLU A 282 -5.45 2.77 2.72
CA GLU A 282 -5.88 2.64 4.13
C GLU A 282 -4.96 1.68 4.91
N LYS A 283 -4.65 0.51 4.36
CA LYS A 283 -3.72 -0.48 4.96
C LYS A 283 -2.33 0.13 5.21
N ASN A 284 -1.87 0.98 4.31
CA ASN A 284 -0.63 1.76 4.44
C ASN A 284 -0.78 3.00 5.33
N LYS A 285 -1.96 3.22 5.93
CA LYS A 285 -2.23 4.32 6.86
C LYS A 285 -1.93 5.70 6.26
N LYS A 286 -2.24 5.84 4.97
CA LYS A 286 -2.09 7.11 4.23
C LYS A 286 -3.35 7.95 4.34
N GLY A 287 -3.24 9.25 4.24
CA GLY A 287 -4.38 10.12 4.01
C GLY A 287 -5.01 9.81 2.65
N ILE A 288 -6.32 9.95 2.50
CA ILE A 288 -7.04 9.61 1.27
C ILE A 288 -7.98 10.73 0.89
N VAL A 289 -7.93 11.11 -0.39
CA VAL A 289 -8.91 11.99 -1.05
C VAL A 289 -9.40 11.29 -2.31
N ILE A 290 -10.70 11.22 -2.53
CA ILE A 290 -11.30 10.64 -3.73
C ILE A 290 -11.70 11.76 -4.68
N LEU A 291 -11.19 11.72 -5.91
CA LEU A 291 -11.57 12.65 -6.98
C LEU A 291 -12.38 11.91 -8.03
N VAL A 292 -13.66 12.25 -8.15
CA VAL A 292 -14.53 11.74 -9.21
C VAL A 292 -14.35 12.62 -10.43
N ASN A 293 -13.52 12.13 -11.37
CA ASN A 293 -13.10 12.85 -12.58
C ASN A 293 -14.00 12.57 -13.78
N LYS A 294 -13.86 13.37 -14.83
CA LYS A 294 -14.72 13.36 -16.02
C LYS A 294 -16.18 13.73 -15.70
N TRP A 295 -16.35 14.53 -14.66
CA TRP A 295 -17.69 14.95 -14.21
C TRP A 295 -18.43 15.79 -15.24
N ASP A 296 -17.70 16.37 -16.22
CA ASP A 296 -18.25 17.06 -17.39
C ASP A 296 -19.03 16.15 -18.34
N LEU A 297 -18.72 14.85 -18.37
CA LEU A 297 -19.34 13.85 -19.25
C LEU A 297 -20.59 13.17 -18.65
N VAL A 298 -20.89 13.42 -17.37
CA VAL A 298 -22.05 12.82 -16.68
C VAL A 298 -23.27 13.68 -16.86
N GLU A 299 -24.39 13.08 -17.29
CA GLU A 299 -25.71 13.72 -17.23
C GLU A 299 -26.11 13.93 -15.78
N LYS A 300 -26.52 15.18 -15.47
CA LYS A 300 -26.72 15.61 -14.09
C LYS A 300 -28.17 16.01 -13.83
N ASP A 301 -28.73 15.46 -12.77
CA ASP A 301 -29.92 15.99 -12.11
C ASP A 301 -29.54 16.52 -10.70
N THR A 302 -30.52 16.98 -9.96
CA THR A 302 -30.32 17.52 -8.60
C THR A 302 -29.83 16.48 -7.59
N HIS A 303 -29.95 15.19 -7.88
CA HIS A 303 -29.63 14.09 -6.95
C HIS A 303 -28.38 13.31 -7.37
N THR A 304 -27.90 13.46 -8.61
CA THR A 304 -26.80 12.67 -9.18
C THR A 304 -25.55 12.69 -8.31
N THR A 305 -25.16 13.86 -7.80
CA THR A 305 -23.98 13.99 -6.94
C THR A 305 -24.11 13.20 -5.64
N ASN A 306 -25.26 13.30 -4.97
CA ASN A 306 -25.52 12.62 -3.70
C ASN A 306 -25.56 11.10 -3.89
N GLN A 307 -26.23 10.62 -4.94
CA GLN A 307 -26.30 9.20 -5.26
C GLN A 307 -24.92 8.60 -5.56
N PHE A 308 -24.06 9.35 -6.26
CA PHE A 308 -22.70 8.92 -6.52
C PHE A 308 -21.86 8.85 -5.24
N GLU A 309 -22.00 9.85 -4.39
CA GLU A 309 -21.32 9.92 -3.10
C GLU A 309 -21.76 8.80 -2.17
N GLU A 310 -23.06 8.52 -2.04
CA GLU A 310 -23.62 7.43 -1.25
C GLU A 310 -23.07 6.07 -1.70
N LYS A 311 -23.07 5.78 -3.00
CA LYS A 311 -22.51 4.55 -3.54
C LYS A 311 -21.03 4.39 -3.20
N ILE A 312 -20.22 5.43 -3.34
CA ILE A 312 -18.81 5.37 -2.99
C ILE A 312 -18.66 5.10 -1.48
N ARG A 313 -19.45 5.77 -0.63
CA ARG A 313 -19.39 5.58 0.82
C ARG A 313 -19.78 4.17 1.26
N GLU A 314 -20.75 3.55 0.59
CA GLU A 314 -21.11 2.14 0.82
C GLU A 314 -19.95 1.21 0.50
N GLU A 315 -19.25 1.41 -0.64
CA GLU A 315 -18.15 0.56 -1.09
C GLU A 315 -16.86 0.71 -0.26
N ILE A 316 -16.66 1.88 0.37
CA ILE A 316 -15.48 2.12 1.23
C ILE A 316 -15.77 1.90 2.72
N ALA A 317 -16.98 1.46 3.10
CA ALA A 317 -17.30 1.17 4.48
C ALA A 317 -16.37 0.08 5.08
N PRO A 318 -15.89 0.20 6.32
CA PRO A 318 -16.33 1.13 7.37
C PRO A 318 -15.60 2.49 7.39
N PHE A 319 -14.59 2.75 6.55
CA PHE A 319 -13.87 4.02 6.53
C PHE A 319 -14.52 5.02 5.57
N THR A 320 -15.70 5.54 5.96
CA THR A 320 -16.54 6.42 5.13
C THR A 320 -16.22 7.91 5.27
N ASP A 321 -15.45 8.33 6.29
CA ASP A 321 -15.09 9.73 6.53
C ASP A 321 -13.90 10.13 5.63
N VAL A 322 -14.13 10.13 4.32
CA VAL A 322 -13.14 10.49 3.30
C VAL A 322 -13.71 11.59 2.41
N PRO A 323 -12.94 12.66 2.13
CA PRO A 323 -13.38 13.71 1.22
C PRO A 323 -13.57 13.17 -0.21
N ILE A 324 -14.71 13.47 -0.82
CA ILE A 324 -15.05 13.13 -2.20
C ILE A 324 -15.30 14.43 -2.96
N ILE A 325 -14.54 14.64 -4.05
CA ILE A 325 -14.63 15.87 -4.85
C ILE A 325 -14.89 15.50 -6.30
N PHE A 326 -15.91 16.09 -6.88
CA PHE A 326 -16.27 15.93 -8.28
C PHE A 326 -15.52 16.96 -9.12
N ILE A 327 -14.66 16.50 -10.03
CA ILE A 327 -13.77 17.32 -10.84
C ILE A 327 -13.92 17.04 -12.34
N SER A 328 -13.44 17.97 -13.15
CA SER A 328 -13.07 17.70 -14.55
C SER A 328 -11.63 18.17 -14.77
N ALA A 329 -10.75 17.22 -15.01
CA ALA A 329 -9.36 17.52 -15.35
C ALA A 329 -9.24 18.21 -16.73
N LEU A 330 -10.16 17.90 -17.65
CA LEU A 330 -10.19 18.48 -18.99
C LEU A 330 -10.58 19.96 -18.97
N THR A 331 -11.67 20.30 -18.26
CA THR A 331 -12.16 21.67 -18.14
C THR A 331 -11.52 22.45 -17.00
N LYS A 332 -10.60 21.83 -16.26
CA LYS A 332 -9.91 22.36 -15.06
C LYS A 332 -10.85 22.72 -13.91
N GLN A 333 -12.04 22.10 -13.86
CA GLN A 333 -13.02 22.37 -12.82
C GLN A 333 -12.60 21.76 -11.49
N ARG A 334 -12.57 22.57 -10.43
CA ARG A 334 -12.26 22.21 -9.03
C ARG A 334 -10.90 21.57 -8.79
N ILE A 335 -9.93 21.76 -9.69
CA ILE A 335 -8.55 21.20 -9.53
C ILE A 335 -7.86 21.78 -8.28
N PHE A 336 -7.95 23.10 -8.05
CA PHE A 336 -7.35 23.72 -6.86
C PHE A 336 -8.05 23.27 -5.58
N LYS A 337 -9.37 23.08 -5.59
CA LYS A 337 -10.11 22.55 -4.43
C LYS A 337 -9.65 21.14 -4.08
N ALA A 338 -9.32 20.32 -5.07
CA ALA A 338 -8.78 18.98 -4.86
C ALA A 338 -7.43 19.04 -4.11
N ILE A 339 -6.54 19.95 -4.50
CA ILE A 339 -5.25 20.14 -3.81
C ILE A 339 -5.42 20.73 -2.42
N GLU A 340 -6.27 21.74 -2.26
CA GLU A 340 -6.60 22.32 -0.95
C GLU A 340 -7.06 21.23 0.03
N THR A 341 -7.95 20.36 -0.43
CA THR A 341 -8.45 19.24 0.39
C THR A 341 -7.34 18.20 0.68
N ALA A 342 -6.43 17.93 -0.27
CA ALA A 342 -5.30 17.04 -0.02
C ALA A 342 -4.35 17.61 1.05
N VAL A 343 -4.10 18.93 1.04
CA VAL A 343 -3.34 19.63 2.09
C VAL A 343 -4.08 19.56 3.43
N GLU A 344 -5.40 19.77 3.46
CA GLU A 344 -6.20 19.65 4.67
C GLU A 344 -6.11 18.23 5.28
N VAL A 345 -6.17 17.20 4.45
CA VAL A 345 -6.00 15.79 4.89
C VAL A 345 -4.58 15.56 5.44
N PHE A 346 -3.56 16.15 4.83
CA PHE A 346 -2.19 16.09 5.35
C PHE A 346 -2.08 16.75 6.74
N GLU A 347 -2.66 17.91 6.92
CA GLU A 347 -2.67 18.60 8.21
C GLU A 347 -3.48 17.80 9.27
N ASN A 348 -4.60 17.19 8.89
CA ASN A 348 -5.34 16.28 9.75
C ASN A 348 -4.48 15.08 10.19
N ARG A 349 -3.61 14.57 9.31
CA ARG A 349 -2.69 13.47 9.61
C ARG A 349 -1.61 13.87 10.63
N LYS A 350 -1.09 15.11 10.54
CA LYS A 350 -0.09 15.66 11.47
C LYS A 350 -0.68 16.10 12.81
N LYS A 351 -1.99 16.22 12.91
CA LYS A 351 -2.69 16.75 14.08
C LYS A 351 -2.31 16.06 15.38
N ARG A 352 -1.91 16.85 16.37
CA ARG A 352 -1.59 16.38 17.73
C ARG A 352 -2.57 16.97 18.73
N ILE A 353 -3.08 16.12 19.59
CA ILE A 353 -4.03 16.49 20.65
C ILE A 353 -3.31 16.39 21.98
N ALA A 354 -3.33 17.47 22.75
CA ALA A 354 -2.77 17.45 24.11
C ALA A 354 -3.45 16.36 24.96
N THR A 355 -2.64 15.58 25.69
CA THR A 355 -3.13 14.43 26.47
C THR A 355 -4.20 14.83 27.49
N SER A 356 -4.09 16.02 28.11
CA SER A 356 -5.12 16.54 29.02
C SER A 356 -6.46 16.71 28.34
N LYS A 357 -6.49 17.40 27.17
CA LYS A 357 -7.69 17.63 26.39
C LYS A 357 -8.30 16.32 25.88
N LEU A 358 -7.44 15.38 25.42
CA LEU A 358 -7.89 14.07 24.96
C LEU A 358 -8.57 13.28 26.08
N ASN A 359 -8.00 13.30 27.31
CA ASN A 359 -8.61 12.62 28.46
C ASN A 359 -9.91 13.29 28.89
N GLU A 360 -9.95 14.61 28.98
CA GLU A 360 -11.15 15.38 29.33
C GLU A 360 -12.32 14.99 28.44
N THR A 361 -12.15 15.02 27.13
CA THR A 361 -13.23 14.73 26.16
C THR A 361 -13.54 13.25 26.05
N MET A 362 -12.52 12.40 25.84
CA MET A 362 -12.77 10.98 25.57
C MET A 362 -13.20 10.18 26.80
N LEU A 363 -12.74 10.53 27.99
CA LEU A 363 -13.23 9.85 29.21
C LEU A 363 -14.68 10.22 29.52
N GLU A 364 -15.13 11.42 29.14
CA GLU A 364 -16.54 11.78 29.23
C GLU A 364 -17.40 10.97 28.25
N VAL A 365 -16.98 10.87 26.99
CA VAL A 365 -17.61 9.99 25.97
C VAL A 365 -17.71 8.54 26.45
N ILE A 366 -16.63 8.02 27.04
CA ILE A 366 -16.57 6.65 27.57
C ILE A 366 -17.48 6.48 28.80
N LYS A 367 -17.63 7.52 29.62
CA LYS A 367 -18.53 7.53 30.78
C LYS A 367 -20.00 7.49 30.33
N GLN A 368 -20.36 8.21 29.27
CA GLN A 368 -21.71 8.20 28.71
C GLN A 368 -22.05 6.83 28.10
N TYR A 369 -21.10 6.20 27.39
CA TYR A 369 -21.26 4.87 26.83
C TYR A 369 -20.05 4.00 27.13
N SER A 370 -20.13 3.27 28.24
CA SER A 370 -19.03 2.40 28.70
C SER A 370 -18.95 1.11 27.89
N PRO A 371 -17.75 0.47 27.81
CA PRO A 371 -17.62 -0.81 27.13
C PRO A 371 -18.63 -1.83 27.69
N PRO A 372 -19.36 -2.56 26.82
CA PRO A 372 -20.28 -3.58 27.27
C PRO A 372 -19.59 -4.66 28.11
N ALA A 373 -20.26 -5.11 29.19
CA ALA A 373 -19.74 -6.21 29.99
C ALA A 373 -19.66 -7.50 29.15
N TYR A 374 -18.57 -8.24 29.29
CA TYR A 374 -18.38 -9.51 28.62
C TYR A 374 -18.16 -10.65 29.63
N LYS A 375 -19.00 -11.68 29.59
CA LYS A 375 -18.97 -12.81 30.54
C LYS A 375 -18.95 -12.35 32.00
N GLY A 376 -19.79 -11.36 32.36
CA GLY A 376 -19.87 -10.81 33.71
C GLY A 376 -18.69 -9.92 34.15
N LYS A 377 -17.74 -9.62 33.24
CA LYS A 377 -16.59 -8.76 33.53
C LYS A 377 -16.82 -7.36 33.02
N PHE A 378 -16.60 -6.36 33.86
CA PHE A 378 -16.72 -4.95 33.54
C PHE A 378 -15.36 -4.38 33.12
N VAL A 379 -15.33 -3.79 31.95
CA VAL A 379 -14.15 -3.10 31.42
C VAL A 379 -14.22 -1.63 31.80
N LYS A 380 -13.12 -1.12 32.38
CA LYS A 380 -12.95 0.30 32.71
C LYS A 380 -11.73 0.85 32.00
N ILE A 381 -11.95 1.85 31.16
CA ILE A 381 -10.89 2.65 30.54
C ILE A 381 -10.61 3.83 31.45
N LYS A 382 -9.34 4.04 31.83
CA LYS A 382 -8.96 5.02 32.85
C LYS A 382 -8.16 6.18 32.29
N TYR A 383 -7.54 5.99 31.15
CA TYR A 383 -6.60 6.95 30.58
C TYR A 383 -6.44 6.70 29.09
N CYS A 384 -6.20 7.75 28.33
CA CYS A 384 -5.85 7.65 26.91
C CYS A 384 -4.78 8.68 26.55
N MET A 385 -4.00 8.35 25.52
CA MET A 385 -2.97 9.23 24.97
C MET A 385 -2.81 9.01 23.48
N GLN A 386 -2.34 10.02 22.76
CA GLN A 386 -1.88 9.91 21.38
C GLN A 386 -0.40 9.59 21.34
N LEU A 387 -0.01 8.61 20.52
CA LEU A 387 1.40 8.27 20.31
C LEU A 387 2.05 9.25 19.32
N PRO A 388 3.35 9.54 19.47
CA PRO A 388 4.12 10.26 18.47
C PRO A 388 4.37 9.35 17.26
N SER A 389 3.53 9.45 16.25
CA SER A 389 3.65 8.68 14.99
C SER A 389 3.13 9.49 13.81
N PRO A 390 3.60 9.24 12.57
CA PRO A 390 3.13 9.96 11.38
C PRO A 390 1.62 9.87 11.15
N THR A 391 1.01 8.75 11.54
CA THR A 391 -0.45 8.53 11.48
C THR A 391 -1.04 8.63 12.88
N PRO A 392 -2.25 9.21 13.06
CA PRO A 392 -2.89 9.32 14.36
C PRO A 392 -3.10 7.95 15.02
N GLN A 393 -2.39 7.70 16.11
CA GLN A 393 -2.50 6.49 16.92
C GLN A 393 -2.86 6.84 18.34
N PHE A 394 -3.88 6.19 18.89
CA PHE A 394 -4.38 6.41 20.24
C PHE A 394 -4.27 5.15 21.08
N VAL A 395 -3.78 5.28 22.29
CA VAL A 395 -3.73 4.18 23.27
C VAL A 395 -4.73 4.45 24.38
N PHE A 396 -5.61 3.50 24.62
CA PHE A 396 -6.58 3.50 25.69
C PHE A 396 -6.17 2.45 26.73
N PHE A 397 -5.91 2.87 27.96
CA PHE A 397 -5.50 2.00 29.04
C PHE A 397 -6.72 1.49 29.83
N ALA A 398 -6.93 0.19 29.75
CA ALA A 398 -8.06 -0.49 30.38
C ALA A 398 -7.59 -1.58 31.36
N ASN A 399 -8.46 -1.93 32.33
CA ASN A 399 -8.21 -3.04 33.24
C ASN A 399 -8.22 -4.41 32.54
N LEU A 400 -9.08 -4.58 31.54
CA LEU A 400 -9.33 -5.84 30.82
C LEU A 400 -9.45 -5.59 29.31
N PRO A 401 -8.38 -5.15 28.61
CA PRO A 401 -8.43 -4.74 27.22
C PRO A 401 -8.86 -5.87 26.26
N GLN A 402 -8.57 -7.12 26.58
CA GLN A 402 -8.93 -8.30 25.78
C GLN A 402 -10.44 -8.53 25.66
N TYR A 403 -11.27 -7.85 26.45
CA TYR A 403 -12.72 -7.95 26.38
C TYR A 403 -13.38 -6.77 25.64
N ILE A 404 -12.60 -5.82 25.15
CA ILE A 404 -13.10 -4.73 24.30
C ILE A 404 -13.25 -5.26 22.86
N ARG A 405 -14.50 -5.35 22.41
CA ARG A 405 -14.84 -5.88 21.10
C ARG A 405 -14.78 -4.80 20.01
N ASP A 406 -14.64 -5.22 18.76
CA ASP A 406 -14.50 -4.35 17.60
C ASP A 406 -15.64 -3.33 17.43
N PRO A 407 -16.93 -3.64 17.70
CA PRO A 407 -17.96 -2.61 17.64
C PRO A 407 -17.70 -1.43 18.58
N TYR A 408 -17.14 -1.68 19.77
CA TYR A 408 -16.80 -0.63 20.70
C TYR A 408 -15.53 0.14 20.28
N LYS A 409 -14.54 -0.54 19.71
CA LYS A 409 -13.37 0.11 19.13
C LYS A 409 -13.78 1.09 18.02
N ARG A 410 -14.67 0.65 17.11
CA ARG A 410 -15.25 1.51 16.05
C ARG A 410 -16.02 2.69 16.61
N TYR A 411 -16.78 2.50 17.69
CA TYR A 411 -17.49 3.59 18.36
C TYR A 411 -16.49 4.67 18.86
N ILE A 412 -15.43 4.27 19.53
CA ILE A 412 -14.37 5.18 20.00
C ILE A 412 -13.70 5.91 18.83
N GLU A 413 -13.42 5.19 17.75
CA GLU A 413 -12.83 5.77 16.54
C GLU A 413 -13.73 6.80 15.90
N ASN A 414 -15.03 6.49 15.76
CA ASN A 414 -16.02 7.43 15.22
C ASN A 414 -16.16 8.68 16.09
N LYS A 415 -16.08 8.54 17.42
CA LYS A 415 -16.13 9.69 18.34
C LYS A 415 -14.85 10.54 18.26
N LEU A 416 -13.69 9.95 18.06
CA LEU A 416 -12.45 10.68 17.79
C LEU A 416 -12.57 11.50 16.50
N ARG A 417 -13.15 10.94 15.43
CA ARG A 417 -13.38 11.64 14.15
C ARG A 417 -14.35 12.80 14.30
N GLU A 418 -15.48 12.55 14.98
CA GLU A 418 -16.51 13.56 15.21
C GLU A 418 -15.98 14.77 15.99
N ILE A 419 -15.17 14.54 17.03
CA ILE A 419 -14.69 15.60 17.93
C ILE A 419 -13.50 16.35 17.36
N TYR A 420 -12.56 15.65 16.69
CA TYR A 420 -11.26 16.20 16.33
C TYR A 420 -11.03 16.40 14.83
N ASN A 421 -12.01 16.08 13.99
CA ASN A 421 -11.91 16.14 12.54
C ASN A 421 -10.64 15.47 12.00
N PHE A 422 -10.70 14.16 11.81
CA PHE A 422 -9.66 13.36 11.13
C PHE A 422 -10.14 12.92 9.74
N SER A 423 -10.94 13.75 9.07
CA SER A 423 -11.45 13.44 7.73
C SER A 423 -10.32 13.08 6.78
N GLY A 424 -10.50 12.01 6.01
CA GLY A 424 -9.53 11.48 5.07
C GLY A 424 -8.35 10.73 5.70
N VAL A 425 -8.27 10.59 7.03
CA VAL A 425 -7.10 9.98 7.70
C VAL A 425 -7.49 8.71 8.44
N PRO A 426 -6.83 7.56 8.20
CA PRO A 426 -7.00 6.37 9.03
C PRO A 426 -6.53 6.63 10.47
N ILE A 427 -7.33 6.17 11.45
CA ILE A 427 -7.00 6.25 12.88
C ILE A 427 -6.70 4.84 13.36
N ILE A 428 -5.69 4.71 14.24
CA ILE A 428 -5.37 3.44 14.89
C ILE A 428 -5.66 3.56 16.38
N THR A 429 -6.47 2.65 16.89
CA THR A 429 -6.79 2.60 18.31
C THR A 429 -6.23 1.34 18.97
N HIS A 430 -5.40 1.50 19.98
CA HIS A 430 -4.82 0.41 20.77
C HIS A 430 -5.47 0.37 22.15
N PHE A 431 -5.76 -0.83 22.63
CA PHE A 431 -6.25 -1.03 23.98
C PHE A 431 -5.23 -1.87 24.76
N ARG A 432 -4.65 -1.29 25.81
CA ARG A 432 -3.57 -1.93 26.60
C ARG A 432 -3.94 -2.02 28.07
N LYS A 433 -3.36 -3.01 28.73
CA LYS A 433 -3.43 -3.10 30.19
C LYS A 433 -2.51 -2.03 30.80
N LYS A 434 -2.99 -1.36 31.85
CA LYS A 434 -2.17 -0.43 32.61
C LYS A 434 -1.24 -1.20 33.53
#